data_c8bf093b7a26cb46b2c0009d3bc65a5a
#
_entry.id   c8bf093b7a26cb46b2c0009d3bc65a5a
#
_cell.length_a   1.000
_cell.length_b   1.000
_cell.length_c   1.000
_cell.angle_alpha   90.00
_cell.angle_beta   90.00
_cell.angle_gamma   90.00
#
_symmetry.space_group_name_H-M   'P 1'
#
loop_
_entity.id
_entity.type
_entity.pdbx_description
1 polymer ?
#
loop_
_entity_poly.entity_id
_entity_poly.type
_entity_poly.pdbx_seq_one_letter_code
_entity_poly.pdbx_strand_id
1 'polypeptide(L)'
;MKLFKITLFALVTLVMTNCSNSERSMGFTNWSDDGKEYKFFLGTDQAVQVVRDLDKAWAERDYEGMRAFLSDTAKFYWPNGVIHNGTDDFIDAISVNEVPENAWTLNGAFSIDLDPSIGGEHVHASISGNIADSLGVKKDYHEKYYVIDGKVVTWHQWRMDVQPE
;
A
#
# COMPACT_ATOMS: atom_id res chain seq x y z
N MET A 1 12.34 27.18 -49.76
CA MET A 1 12.79 27.25 -48.34
C MET A 1 11.65 27.14 -47.30
N LYS A 2 10.45 27.71 -47.53
CA LYS A 2 9.34 27.62 -46.56
C LYS A 2 8.76 26.19 -46.42
N LEU A 3 8.57 25.48 -47.53
CA LEU A 3 8.08 24.08 -47.48
C LEU A 3 9.04 23.13 -46.72
N PHE A 4 10.34 23.27 -46.94
CA PHE A 4 11.33 22.41 -46.27
C PHE A 4 11.33 22.59 -44.73
N LYS A 5 11.11 23.84 -44.26
CA LYS A 5 10.99 24.12 -42.83
C LYS A 5 9.73 23.54 -42.20
N ILE A 6 8.59 23.53 -42.93
CA ILE A 6 7.34 22.95 -42.47
C ILE A 6 7.44 21.42 -42.41
N THR A 7 8.07 20.78 -43.40
CA THR A 7 8.26 19.32 -43.40
C THR A 7 9.19 18.86 -42.29
N LEU A 8 10.26 19.61 -41.99
CA LEU A 8 11.16 19.31 -40.91
C LEU A 8 10.50 19.45 -39.51
N PHE A 9 9.65 20.49 -39.34
CA PHE A 9 8.93 20.68 -38.09
C PHE A 9 7.87 19.60 -37.87
N ALA A 10 7.16 19.17 -38.93
CA ALA A 10 6.20 18.04 -38.85
C ALA A 10 6.90 16.70 -38.54
N LEU A 11 8.10 16.48 -39.07
CA LEU A 11 8.86 15.26 -38.78
C LEU A 11 9.36 15.21 -37.32
N VAL A 12 9.79 16.35 -36.78
CA VAL A 12 10.23 16.46 -35.39
C VAL A 12 9.07 16.27 -34.41
N THR A 13 7.89 16.77 -34.71
CA THR A 13 6.69 16.52 -33.88
C THR A 13 6.24 15.06 -33.91
N LEU A 14 6.35 14.36 -35.03
CA LEU A 14 6.03 12.93 -35.11
C LEU A 14 6.97 12.06 -34.28
N VAL A 15 8.25 12.43 -34.16
CA VAL A 15 9.23 11.66 -33.36
C VAL A 15 9.02 11.87 -31.86
N MET A 16 8.47 13.00 -31.43
CA MET A 16 8.20 13.30 -30.02
C MET A 16 6.94 12.60 -29.48
N THR A 17 6.04 12.13 -30.33
CA THR A 17 4.81 11.44 -29.89
C THR A 17 4.99 9.94 -29.69
N ASN A 18 6.18 9.37 -29.96
CA ASN A 18 6.43 7.93 -29.85
C ASN A 18 7.14 7.51 -28.55
N CYS A 19 7.24 8.39 -27.56
CA CYS A 19 7.50 7.98 -26.18
C CYS A 19 6.20 7.51 -25.52
N SER A 20 5.61 6.43 -26.02
CA SER A 20 4.76 5.61 -25.16
C SER A 20 5.70 5.00 -24.12
N ASN A 21 5.66 5.49 -22.88
CA ASN A 21 6.12 4.71 -21.75
C ASN A 21 5.28 3.43 -21.80
N SER A 22 5.81 2.38 -22.41
CA SER A 22 5.25 1.06 -22.21
C SER A 22 5.44 0.79 -20.72
N GLU A 23 4.37 0.89 -19.96
CA GLU A 23 4.39 0.55 -18.55
C GLU A 23 5.00 -0.84 -18.41
N ARG A 24 6.13 -0.90 -17.74
CA ARG A 24 6.90 -2.14 -17.62
C ARG A 24 6.22 -2.99 -16.56
N SER A 25 5.62 -4.11 -16.98
CA SER A 25 5.11 -5.09 -16.03
C SER A 25 6.22 -5.58 -15.10
N MET A 26 5.93 -5.67 -13.80
CA MET A 26 6.84 -6.11 -12.76
C MET A 26 6.59 -7.54 -12.28
N GLY A 27 5.51 -8.18 -12.74
CA GLY A 27 5.13 -9.51 -12.31
C GLY A 27 3.70 -9.85 -12.72
N PHE A 28 3.14 -10.87 -12.09
CA PHE A 28 1.80 -11.34 -12.41
C PHE A 28 1.07 -11.85 -11.15
N THR A 29 -0.26 -11.95 -11.26
CA THR A 29 -1.12 -12.64 -10.29
C THR A 29 -2.12 -13.52 -11.02
N ASN A 30 -2.46 -14.65 -10.41
CA ASN A 30 -3.55 -15.54 -10.83
C ASN A 30 -4.77 -15.47 -9.88
N TRP A 31 -4.84 -14.43 -9.05
CA TRP A 31 -5.92 -14.25 -8.08
C TRP A 31 -7.13 -13.56 -8.72
N SER A 32 -7.60 -14.10 -9.82
CA SER A 32 -8.82 -13.61 -10.43
C SER A 32 -9.89 -14.71 -10.42
N ASP A 33 -11.13 -14.32 -10.14
CA ASP A 33 -12.28 -15.22 -10.16
C ASP A 33 -12.56 -15.75 -11.57
N ASP A 34 -12.02 -15.09 -12.60
CA ASP A 34 -12.15 -15.51 -14.01
C ASP A 34 -11.02 -16.41 -14.50
N GLY A 35 -10.06 -16.75 -13.62
CA GLY A 35 -8.92 -17.62 -13.91
C GLY A 35 -7.88 -17.02 -14.85
N LYS A 36 -7.92 -15.69 -15.08
CA LYS A 36 -6.93 -15.03 -15.93
C LYS A 36 -5.72 -14.55 -15.12
N GLU A 37 -4.57 -14.52 -15.78
CA GLU A 37 -3.38 -13.89 -15.29
C GLU A 37 -3.46 -12.37 -15.52
N TYR A 38 -3.24 -11.60 -14.44
CA TYR A 38 -3.08 -10.16 -14.50
C TYR A 38 -1.64 -9.77 -14.25
N LYS A 39 -1.21 -8.67 -14.87
CA LYS A 39 0.14 -8.14 -14.70
C LYS A 39 0.17 -7.10 -13.59
N PHE A 40 1.31 -7.02 -12.91
CA PHE A 40 1.60 -5.94 -11.98
C PHE A 40 2.29 -4.80 -12.70
N PHE A 41 1.87 -3.58 -12.36
CA PHE A 41 2.48 -2.33 -12.75
C PHE A 41 2.97 -1.59 -11.51
N LEU A 42 3.80 -0.57 -11.68
CA LEU A 42 4.12 0.34 -10.58
C LEU A 42 2.86 1.14 -10.22
N GLY A 43 2.56 1.16 -8.94
CA GLY A 43 1.55 2.05 -8.38
C GLY A 43 2.12 3.46 -8.13
N THR A 44 1.36 4.27 -7.44
CA THR A 44 1.67 5.69 -7.22
C THR A 44 2.26 5.97 -5.83
N ASP A 45 3.04 7.03 -5.73
CA ASP A 45 3.48 7.59 -4.43
C ASP A 45 2.28 8.07 -3.60
N GLN A 46 1.16 8.42 -4.24
CA GLN A 46 -0.04 8.87 -3.54
C GLN A 46 -0.66 7.73 -2.71
N ALA A 47 -0.74 6.52 -3.25
CA ALA A 47 -1.22 5.36 -2.50
C ALA A 47 -0.28 5.03 -1.33
N VAL A 48 1.04 5.12 -1.54
CA VAL A 48 2.03 4.95 -0.47
C VAL A 48 1.87 6.02 0.62
N GLN A 49 1.54 7.26 0.24
CA GLN A 49 1.35 8.35 1.20
C GLN A 49 0.15 8.10 2.12
N VAL A 50 -0.94 7.51 1.61
CA VAL A 50 -2.09 7.10 2.44
C VAL A 50 -1.65 6.17 3.58
N VAL A 51 -0.81 5.18 3.27
CA VAL A 51 -0.31 4.23 4.29
C VAL A 51 0.63 4.92 5.27
N ARG A 52 1.49 5.85 4.82
CA ARG A 52 2.36 6.62 5.71
C ARG A 52 1.57 7.50 6.68
N ASP A 53 0.53 8.17 6.19
CA ASP A 53 -0.28 9.05 7.00
C ASP A 53 -1.14 8.26 8.01
N LEU A 54 -1.63 7.08 7.59
CA LEU A 54 -2.32 6.14 8.47
C LEU A 54 -1.40 5.62 9.58
N ASP A 55 -0.17 5.17 9.23
CA ASP A 55 0.84 4.70 10.18
C ASP A 55 1.22 5.80 11.19
N LYS A 56 1.41 7.02 10.70
CA LYS A 56 1.68 8.18 11.55
C LYS A 56 0.54 8.45 12.52
N ALA A 57 -0.71 8.52 12.05
CA ALA A 57 -1.88 8.74 12.90
C ALA A 57 -1.98 7.65 13.97
N TRP A 58 -1.71 6.39 13.62
CA TRP A 58 -1.70 5.30 14.59
C TRP A 58 -0.57 5.43 15.63
N ALA A 59 0.65 5.77 15.20
CA ALA A 59 1.76 6.00 16.10
C ALA A 59 1.49 7.14 17.09
N GLU A 60 0.78 8.18 16.64
CA GLU A 60 0.35 9.32 17.44
C GLU A 60 -0.91 9.04 18.28
N ARG A 61 -1.56 7.86 18.13
CA ARG A 61 -2.84 7.49 18.75
C ARG A 61 -4.00 8.39 18.34
N ASP A 62 -3.88 9.04 17.21
CA ASP A 62 -4.96 9.82 16.61
C ASP A 62 -5.94 8.88 15.89
N TYR A 63 -6.73 8.16 16.67
CA TYR A 63 -7.70 7.20 16.13
C TYR A 63 -8.77 7.87 15.26
N GLU A 64 -9.15 9.12 15.56
CA GLU A 64 -10.05 9.88 14.70
C GLU A 64 -9.37 10.29 13.40
N GLY A 65 -8.10 10.70 13.45
CA GLY A 65 -7.31 10.97 12.25
C GLY A 65 -7.12 9.74 11.36
N MET A 66 -6.99 8.53 11.94
CA MET A 66 -6.93 7.28 11.18
C MET A 66 -8.16 7.06 10.31
N ARG A 67 -9.36 7.46 10.76
CA ARG A 67 -10.62 7.31 10.01
C ARG A 67 -10.60 8.02 8.66
N ALA A 68 -9.81 9.09 8.53
CA ALA A 68 -9.66 9.79 7.26
C ALA A 68 -9.06 8.90 6.15
N PHE A 69 -8.26 7.90 6.53
CA PHE A 69 -7.56 7.01 5.63
C PHE A 69 -8.19 5.61 5.50
N LEU A 70 -9.23 5.32 6.25
CA LEU A 70 -9.91 4.03 6.28
C LEU A 70 -11.31 4.14 5.66
N SER A 71 -11.72 3.12 4.92
CA SER A 71 -13.11 2.99 4.47
C SER A 71 -13.98 2.46 5.61
N ASP A 72 -15.18 3.00 5.78
CA ASP A 72 -16.12 2.56 6.84
C ASP A 72 -16.38 1.04 6.80
N THR A 73 -16.29 0.43 5.62
CA THR A 73 -16.51 -1.00 5.38
C THR A 73 -15.21 -1.77 5.21
N ALA A 74 -14.05 -1.20 5.59
CA ALA A 74 -12.76 -1.85 5.45
C ALA A 74 -12.69 -3.20 6.20
N LYS A 75 -11.87 -4.10 5.70
CA LYS A 75 -11.61 -5.40 6.35
C LYS A 75 -10.15 -5.50 6.75
N PHE A 76 -9.91 -5.88 7.99
CA PHE A 76 -8.59 -5.98 8.58
C PHE A 76 -8.31 -7.43 8.98
N TYR A 77 -7.32 -8.04 8.34
CA TYR A 77 -6.94 -9.44 8.54
C TYR A 77 -5.66 -9.52 9.37
N TRP A 78 -5.79 -9.94 10.62
CA TRP A 78 -4.68 -10.01 11.57
C TRP A 78 -3.93 -11.33 11.52
N PRO A 79 -2.66 -11.36 11.98
CA PRO A 79 -1.82 -12.56 11.91
C PRO A 79 -2.33 -13.75 12.73
N ASN A 80 -3.20 -13.49 13.70
CA ASN A 80 -3.82 -14.51 14.56
C ASN A 80 -5.12 -15.08 13.97
N GLY A 81 -5.51 -14.67 12.75
CA GLY A 81 -6.72 -15.10 12.05
C GLY A 81 -7.98 -14.31 12.43
N VAL A 82 -7.88 -13.31 13.32
CA VAL A 82 -9.00 -12.40 13.61
C VAL A 82 -9.25 -11.49 12.41
N ILE A 83 -10.52 -11.25 12.10
CA ILE A 83 -10.95 -10.31 11.05
C ILE A 83 -11.81 -9.26 11.71
N HIS A 84 -11.39 -7.99 11.61
CA HIS A 84 -12.21 -6.85 11.98
C HIS A 84 -12.97 -6.35 10.76
N ASN A 85 -14.26 -6.12 10.92
CA ASN A 85 -15.16 -5.71 9.84
C ASN A 85 -15.66 -4.28 10.09
N GLY A 86 -15.14 -3.37 9.31
CA GLY A 86 -15.39 -1.93 9.44
C GLY A 86 -14.37 -1.23 10.30
N THR A 87 -14.25 0.06 10.06
CA THR A 87 -13.29 0.93 10.75
C THR A 87 -13.59 1.04 12.25
N ASP A 88 -14.86 1.04 12.66
CA ASP A 88 -15.23 1.11 14.09
C ASP A 88 -14.74 -0.11 14.86
N ASP A 89 -15.04 -1.33 14.38
CA ASP A 89 -14.59 -2.58 14.99
C ASP A 89 -13.05 -2.64 15.10
N PHE A 90 -12.36 -2.17 14.07
CA PHE A 90 -10.89 -2.12 14.10
C PHE A 90 -10.36 -1.11 15.11
N ILE A 91 -10.87 0.13 15.10
CA ILE A 91 -10.44 1.20 16.03
C ILE A 91 -10.72 0.78 17.48
N ASP A 92 -11.90 0.21 17.77
CA ASP A 92 -12.23 -0.30 19.09
C ASP A 92 -11.23 -1.36 19.54
N ALA A 93 -10.86 -2.28 18.66
CA ALA A 93 -9.91 -3.35 18.99
C ALA A 93 -8.49 -2.85 19.29
N ILE A 94 -7.99 -1.83 18.56
CA ILE A 94 -6.63 -1.31 18.77
C ILE A 94 -6.54 -0.28 19.90
N SER A 95 -7.65 0.41 20.23
CA SER A 95 -7.67 1.46 21.24
C SER A 95 -7.63 0.94 22.68
N VAL A 96 -8.03 -0.32 22.91
CA VAL A 96 -8.03 -0.94 24.25
C VAL A 96 -6.66 -1.35 24.77
N ASN A 97 -5.65 -1.43 23.89
CA ASN A 97 -4.31 -1.82 24.26
C ASN A 97 -3.39 -0.60 24.29
N GLU A 98 -2.78 -0.36 25.46
CA GLU A 98 -1.69 0.61 25.54
C GLU A 98 -0.48 0.06 24.80
N VAL A 99 -0.22 0.59 23.61
CA VAL A 99 1.01 0.30 22.88
C VAL A 99 2.02 1.41 23.23
N PRO A 100 3.23 1.11 23.67
CA PRO A 100 4.23 2.12 23.99
C PRO A 100 4.56 3.03 22.78
N GLU A 101 5.04 4.24 23.08
CA GLU A 101 5.60 5.11 22.04
C GLU A 101 6.75 4.39 21.32
N ASN A 102 6.88 4.63 20.03
CA ASN A 102 7.90 4.01 19.19
C ASN A 102 7.89 2.46 19.22
N ALA A 103 6.71 1.86 19.40
CA ALA A 103 6.58 0.41 19.43
C ALA A 103 6.99 -0.27 18.12
N TRP A 104 6.97 0.44 17.02
CA TRP A 104 7.39 -0.05 15.71
C TRP A 104 8.03 1.05 14.85
N THR A 105 8.61 0.63 13.74
CA THR A 105 9.17 1.50 12.70
C THR A 105 8.68 1.04 11.33
N LEU A 106 8.06 1.93 10.57
CA LEU A 106 7.79 1.73 9.15
C LEU A 106 9.09 1.90 8.37
N ASN A 107 9.67 0.78 7.92
CA ASN A 107 10.98 0.77 7.25
C ASN A 107 10.88 1.15 5.77
N GLY A 108 9.78 0.80 5.12
CA GLY A 108 9.59 1.08 3.70
C GLY A 108 8.23 0.63 3.21
N ALA A 109 7.79 1.23 2.12
CA ALA A 109 6.58 0.83 1.42
C ALA A 109 6.72 1.07 -0.08
N PHE A 110 5.98 0.30 -0.87
CA PHE A 110 5.86 0.46 -2.31
C PHE A 110 4.44 0.09 -2.76
N SER A 111 3.99 0.69 -3.85
CA SER A 111 2.68 0.42 -4.43
C SER A 111 2.80 -0.37 -5.73
N ILE A 112 1.86 -1.29 -5.93
CA ILE A 112 1.65 -2.02 -7.17
C ILE A 112 0.19 -1.86 -7.62
N ASP A 113 0.01 -1.72 -8.93
CA ASP A 113 -1.28 -1.67 -9.59
C ASP A 113 -1.48 -2.95 -10.40
N LEU A 114 -2.61 -3.60 -10.23
CA LEU A 114 -2.95 -4.83 -10.97
C LEU A 114 -3.65 -4.52 -12.29
N ASP A 115 -4.41 -3.44 -12.31
CA ASP A 115 -5.17 -3.00 -13.48
C ASP A 115 -5.47 -1.49 -13.36
N PRO A 116 -4.68 -0.63 -14.04
CA PRO A 116 -4.90 0.81 -14.00
C PRO A 116 -6.30 1.27 -14.44
N SER A 117 -7.06 0.40 -15.11
CA SER A 117 -8.40 0.75 -15.61
C SER A 117 -9.50 0.68 -14.55
N ILE A 118 -9.27 -0.06 -13.44
CA ILE A 118 -10.31 -0.28 -12.41
C ILE A 118 -10.11 0.61 -11.17
N GLY A 119 -8.98 1.30 -11.06
CA GLY A 119 -8.61 2.09 -9.89
C GLY A 119 -8.33 1.20 -8.66
N GLY A 120 -7.54 1.72 -7.76
CA GLY A 120 -7.12 1.01 -6.55
C GLY A 120 -5.77 0.33 -6.73
N GLU A 121 -4.97 0.44 -5.67
CA GLU A 121 -3.59 -0.01 -5.67
C GLU A 121 -3.30 -0.86 -4.43
N HIS A 122 -2.40 -1.82 -4.57
CA HIS A 122 -1.90 -2.60 -3.45
C HIS A 122 -0.60 -2.00 -2.93
N VAL A 123 -0.63 -1.46 -1.71
CA VAL A 123 0.56 -0.98 -1.02
C VAL A 123 1.10 -2.08 -0.13
N HIS A 124 2.38 -2.39 -0.29
CA HIS A 124 3.12 -3.30 0.57
C HIS A 124 4.03 -2.50 1.49
N ALA A 125 4.01 -2.83 2.77
CA ALA A 125 4.83 -2.17 3.79
C ALA A 125 5.61 -3.19 4.61
N SER A 126 6.82 -2.80 5.04
CA SER A 126 7.68 -3.54 5.93
C SER A 126 7.82 -2.77 7.23
N ILE A 127 7.53 -3.43 8.35
CA ILE A 127 7.50 -2.82 9.68
C ILE A 127 8.32 -3.68 10.64
N SER A 128 9.19 -3.05 11.41
CA SER A 128 9.92 -3.70 12.50
C SER A 128 9.33 -3.31 13.85
N GLY A 129 8.99 -4.32 14.66
CA GLY A 129 8.64 -4.11 16.05
C GLY A 129 9.88 -3.80 16.88
N ASN A 130 9.83 -2.68 17.60
CA ASN A 130 10.96 -2.21 18.41
C ASN A 130 10.98 -2.85 19.81
N ILE A 131 9.87 -3.44 20.25
CA ILE A 131 9.67 -3.98 21.59
C ILE A 131 9.70 -5.50 21.54
N ALA A 132 10.59 -6.10 22.35
CA ALA A 132 10.62 -7.52 22.52
C ALA A 132 9.55 -7.99 23.52
N ASP A 133 9.02 -9.17 23.32
CA ASP A 133 8.15 -9.84 24.29
C ASP A 133 8.93 -10.35 25.51
N SER A 134 8.25 -11.02 26.45
CA SER A 134 8.84 -11.56 27.69
C SER A 134 9.93 -12.61 27.45
N LEU A 135 10.04 -13.14 26.23
CA LEU A 135 11.07 -14.10 25.82
C LEU A 135 12.21 -13.42 25.05
N GLY A 136 12.21 -12.09 24.94
CA GLY A 136 13.20 -11.33 24.18
C GLY A 136 12.97 -11.34 22.67
N VAL A 137 11.85 -11.84 22.19
CA VAL A 137 11.54 -11.98 20.77
C VAL A 137 10.84 -10.72 20.25
N LYS A 138 11.41 -10.09 19.23
CA LYS A 138 10.77 -9.00 18.49
C LYS A 138 9.88 -9.54 17.38
N LYS A 139 8.99 -8.70 16.89
CA LYS A 139 8.05 -9.05 15.83
C LYS A 139 8.24 -8.12 14.64
N ASP A 140 8.55 -8.67 13.48
CA ASP A 140 8.49 -7.95 12.23
C ASP A 140 7.16 -8.26 11.52
N TYR A 141 6.70 -7.29 10.74
CA TYR A 141 5.44 -7.41 10.01
C TYR A 141 5.65 -7.07 8.54
N HIS A 142 4.98 -7.83 7.70
CA HIS A 142 4.69 -7.44 6.33
C HIS A 142 3.21 -7.14 6.22
N GLU A 143 2.89 -5.99 5.64
CA GLU A 143 1.51 -5.55 5.50
C GLU A 143 1.17 -5.31 4.03
N LYS A 144 -0.05 -5.64 3.68
CA LYS A 144 -0.61 -5.35 2.36
C LYS A 144 -1.93 -4.61 2.54
N TYR A 145 -2.00 -3.45 1.98
CA TYR A 145 -3.18 -2.61 1.94
C TYR A 145 -3.75 -2.59 0.53
N TYR A 146 -5.06 -2.59 0.39
CA TYR A 146 -5.71 -2.22 -0.86
C TYR A 146 -6.32 -0.84 -0.69
N VAL A 147 -5.83 0.11 -1.48
CA VAL A 147 -6.18 1.54 -1.40
C VAL A 147 -7.01 1.90 -2.62
N ILE A 148 -8.20 2.47 -2.39
CA ILE A 148 -9.11 3.00 -3.43
C ILE A 148 -9.50 4.42 -3.01
N ASP A 149 -9.42 5.38 -3.92
CA ASP A 149 -9.85 6.77 -3.70
C ASP A 149 -9.27 7.38 -2.41
N GLY A 150 -8.01 7.08 -2.12
CA GLY A 150 -7.30 7.58 -0.95
C GLY A 150 -7.69 6.93 0.38
N LYS A 151 -8.40 5.80 0.35
CA LYS A 151 -8.80 5.05 1.54
C LYS A 151 -8.40 3.58 1.46
N VAL A 152 -7.95 3.03 2.57
CA VAL A 152 -7.72 1.60 2.74
C VAL A 152 -9.06 0.89 2.83
N VAL A 153 -9.29 -0.08 1.94
CA VAL A 153 -10.51 -0.92 1.93
C VAL A 153 -10.24 -2.36 2.40
N THR A 154 -8.99 -2.82 2.31
CA THR A 154 -8.54 -4.05 2.99
C THR A 154 -7.12 -3.88 3.50
N TRP A 155 -6.84 -4.50 4.64
CA TRP A 155 -5.52 -4.54 5.24
C TRP A 155 -5.23 -5.96 5.71
N HIS A 156 -4.16 -6.54 5.22
CA HIS A 156 -3.64 -7.83 5.64
C HIS A 156 -2.32 -7.63 6.35
N GLN A 157 -2.15 -8.28 7.50
CA GLN A 157 -0.90 -8.27 8.24
C GLN A 157 -0.37 -9.68 8.41
N TRP A 158 0.90 -9.90 8.09
CA TRP A 158 1.66 -11.11 8.40
C TRP A 158 2.74 -10.76 9.41
N ARG A 159 3.04 -11.69 10.28
CA ARG A 159 4.01 -11.51 11.35
C ARG A 159 5.11 -12.57 11.29
N MET A 160 6.32 -12.13 11.55
CA MET A 160 7.50 -12.98 11.72
C MET A 160 8.15 -12.71 13.06
N ASP A 161 8.54 -13.77 13.77
CA ASP A 161 9.28 -13.69 15.02
C ASP A 161 10.77 -13.53 14.69
N VAL A 162 11.39 -12.48 15.25
CA VAL A 162 12.82 -12.19 15.10
C VAL A 162 13.52 -12.67 16.36
N GLN A 163 14.29 -13.75 16.25
CA GLN A 163 15.05 -14.31 17.37
C GLN A 163 16.18 -13.36 17.79
N PRO A 164 16.48 -13.23 19.08
CA PRO A 164 17.66 -12.49 19.54
C PRO A 164 18.93 -13.14 19.00
N GLU A 165 19.91 -12.31 18.62
CA GLU A 165 21.25 -12.72 18.20
C GLU A 165 22.06 -13.28 19.38
#